data_0e0293c7148f50de06ce431460da958d
#
_entry.id   0e0293c7148f50de06ce431460da958d
#
_cell.length_a   1.000
_cell.length_b   1.000
_cell.length_c   1.000
_cell.angle_alpha   90.00
_cell.angle_beta   90.00
_cell.angle_gamma   90.00
#
_symmetry.space_group_name_H-M   'P 1'
#
loop_
_entity.id
_entity.type
_entity.pdbx_description
1 polymer ?
#
loop_
_entity_poly.entity_id
_entity_poly.type
_entity_poly.pdbx_seq_one_letter_code
_entity_poly.pdbx_strand_id
1 'polypeptide(L)'
;MKRSETVKYIGNLSQLGHCRHYSFTEGWARGMRAADINTGSGLQFTVLPDRGMDISLASYKGKNLVYLTCNGETHPSYFEPEGIGWLRTFAAGLLTTCGLTYLGSPCKDEGEQLGLHGRFSTIPACRFSDLSGWEGDNYQYKLKGTIEEGYIFGNKLRMEREISATCGQNIIRITDSVTNFGSKPSPYTILYHINFGYPLLTEDTELLIEPSDTQPRDADAVPGISEFRKFIKPQPVYREQVFYHTMKGDQNGDTSVTVINWKEGISVKITFNIRQLPYVNQWKMMGSGEYVLGIEPSNVLCKSRNVLREENSLPMLQPGESTINNIEIEIDVLH
;
A
#
# COMPACT_ATOMS: atom_id res chain seq x y z
N MET A 1 -17.14 -16.32 -18.45
CA MET A 1 -17.82 -17.62 -18.74
C MET A 1 -18.67 -17.94 -17.52
N LYS A 2 -19.89 -18.49 -17.65
CA LYS A 2 -20.73 -18.83 -16.49
C LYS A 2 -20.13 -19.99 -15.70
N ARG A 3 -20.29 -20.00 -14.38
CA ARG A 3 -19.81 -21.08 -13.49
C ARG A 3 -20.19 -22.45 -14.00
N SER A 4 -21.48 -22.65 -14.38
CA SER A 4 -22.03 -23.91 -14.88
C SER A 4 -21.38 -24.42 -16.18
N GLU A 5 -20.81 -23.51 -16.98
CA GLU A 5 -20.07 -23.87 -18.18
C GLU A 5 -18.59 -24.12 -17.85
N THR A 6 -17.98 -23.26 -17.05
CA THR A 6 -16.58 -23.38 -16.67
C THR A 6 -16.25 -24.72 -16.03
N VAL A 7 -17.08 -25.17 -15.08
CA VAL A 7 -16.87 -26.43 -14.35
C VAL A 7 -16.90 -27.68 -15.23
N LYS A 8 -17.41 -27.59 -16.46
CA LYS A 8 -17.38 -28.70 -17.43
C LYS A 8 -15.99 -28.92 -18.04
N TYR A 9 -15.13 -27.90 -18.02
CA TYR A 9 -13.80 -27.94 -18.65
C TYR A 9 -12.66 -28.15 -17.66
N ILE A 10 -12.89 -27.97 -16.36
CA ILE A 10 -11.85 -28.01 -15.34
C ILE A 10 -12.08 -29.14 -14.34
N GLY A 11 -11.03 -29.86 -14.01
CA GLY A 11 -11.04 -30.83 -12.90
C GLY A 11 -10.68 -30.20 -11.55
N ASN A 12 -9.97 -29.06 -11.59
CA ASN A 12 -9.59 -28.30 -10.40
C ASN A 12 -9.62 -26.81 -10.74
N LEU A 13 -10.14 -26.00 -9.82
CA LEU A 13 -10.23 -24.55 -9.98
C LEU A 13 -8.86 -23.87 -10.19
N SER A 14 -7.80 -24.44 -9.62
CA SER A 14 -6.43 -23.94 -9.81
C SER A 14 -5.95 -23.96 -11.26
N GLN A 15 -6.69 -24.59 -12.19
CA GLN A 15 -6.42 -24.48 -13.64
C GLN A 15 -6.79 -23.09 -14.19
N LEU A 16 -7.68 -22.34 -13.52
CA LEU A 16 -8.09 -21.01 -13.92
C LEU A 16 -7.26 -19.93 -13.20
N GLY A 17 -6.99 -20.15 -11.93
CA GLY A 17 -6.23 -19.30 -11.06
C GLY A 17 -6.23 -19.88 -9.65
N HIS A 18 -5.49 -19.29 -8.71
CA HIS A 18 -5.36 -19.88 -7.39
C HIS A 18 -5.03 -18.83 -6.30
N CYS A 19 -5.34 -19.20 -5.06
CA CYS A 19 -4.73 -18.65 -3.86
C CYS A 19 -3.92 -19.77 -3.20
N ARG A 20 -2.60 -19.57 -3.03
CA ARG A 20 -1.70 -20.55 -2.42
C ARG A 20 -1.05 -20.00 -1.19
N HIS A 21 -1.21 -20.69 -0.08
CA HIS A 21 -0.59 -20.34 1.20
C HIS A 21 0.72 -21.10 1.39
N TYR A 22 1.74 -20.39 1.87
CA TYR A 22 3.05 -20.96 2.20
C TYR A 22 3.75 -20.16 3.28
N SER A 23 4.90 -20.64 3.73
CA SER A 23 5.82 -19.90 4.59
C SER A 23 7.20 -19.90 3.99
N PHE A 24 7.92 -18.80 4.14
CA PHE A 24 9.32 -18.71 3.74
C PHE A 24 10.19 -19.62 4.63
N THR A 25 11.13 -20.33 4.04
CA THR A 25 11.99 -21.32 4.75
C THR A 25 13.39 -20.81 5.04
N GLU A 26 13.81 -19.71 4.41
CA GLU A 26 15.19 -19.19 4.49
C GLU A 26 15.25 -17.66 4.60
N GLY A 27 16.45 -17.15 4.92
CA GLY A 27 16.78 -15.75 4.93
C GLY A 27 16.00 -14.93 5.96
N TRP A 28 15.90 -13.64 5.70
CA TRP A 28 15.21 -12.68 6.57
C TRP A 28 13.70 -12.90 6.65
N ALA A 29 13.12 -13.56 5.65
CA ALA A 29 11.69 -13.89 5.61
C ALA A 29 11.34 -15.20 6.33
N ARG A 30 12.33 -15.97 6.82
CA ARG A 30 12.10 -17.31 7.39
C ARG A 30 10.98 -17.34 8.42
N GLY A 31 10.01 -18.24 8.20
CA GLY A 31 8.85 -18.44 9.07
C GLY A 31 7.68 -17.51 8.80
N MET A 32 7.86 -16.46 8.00
CA MET A 32 6.79 -15.53 7.64
C MET A 32 5.80 -16.20 6.68
N ARG A 33 4.51 -16.02 6.93
CA ARG A 33 3.42 -16.53 6.07
C ARG A 33 3.25 -15.65 4.84
N ALA A 34 2.85 -16.29 3.73
CA ALA A 34 2.51 -15.62 2.49
C ALA A 34 1.30 -16.29 1.82
N ALA A 35 0.58 -15.54 1.00
CA ALA A 35 -0.50 -16.02 0.15
C ALA A 35 -0.33 -15.45 -1.26
N ASP A 36 -0.01 -16.32 -2.23
CA ASP A 36 0.07 -15.95 -3.63
C ASP A 36 -1.28 -16.08 -4.29
N ILE A 37 -1.75 -15.01 -4.89
CA ILE A 37 -2.97 -14.97 -5.69
C ILE A 37 -2.59 -14.84 -7.16
N ASN A 38 -3.09 -15.77 -7.97
CA ASN A 38 -3.08 -15.70 -9.43
C ASN A 38 -4.53 -15.67 -9.90
N THR A 39 -4.93 -14.56 -10.51
CA THR A 39 -6.33 -14.38 -10.94
C THR A 39 -6.66 -15.09 -12.25
N GLY A 40 -5.67 -15.63 -12.95
CA GLY A 40 -5.85 -16.27 -14.27
C GLY A 40 -5.96 -15.26 -15.44
N SER A 41 -6.03 -13.98 -15.19
CA SER A 41 -6.02 -12.91 -16.20
C SER A 41 -4.60 -12.51 -16.65
N GLY A 42 -3.60 -12.97 -15.87
CA GLY A 42 -2.20 -12.55 -15.94
C GLY A 42 -1.76 -11.76 -14.71
N LEU A 43 -2.68 -11.30 -13.86
CA LEU A 43 -2.37 -10.65 -12.59
C LEU A 43 -1.97 -11.70 -11.54
N GLN A 44 -0.82 -11.46 -10.90
CA GLN A 44 -0.34 -12.23 -9.76
C GLN A 44 0.17 -11.26 -8.69
N PHE A 45 -0.12 -11.57 -7.41
CA PHE A 45 0.38 -10.78 -6.29
C PHE A 45 0.47 -11.61 -5.00
N THR A 46 1.36 -11.17 -4.09
CA THR A 46 1.66 -11.86 -2.83
C THR A 46 1.23 -11.03 -1.64
N VAL A 47 0.31 -11.53 -0.83
CA VAL A 47 -0.09 -10.94 0.45
C VAL A 47 0.76 -11.52 1.57
N LEU A 48 1.24 -10.68 2.48
CA LEU A 48 2.05 -11.05 3.64
C LEU A 48 1.25 -10.92 4.94
N PRO A 49 0.56 -11.97 5.41
CA PRO A 49 -0.27 -11.91 6.63
C PRO A 49 0.48 -11.41 7.85
N ASP A 50 1.77 -11.71 7.97
CA ASP A 50 2.58 -11.32 9.12
C ASP A 50 3.13 -9.88 9.03
N ARG A 51 2.86 -9.19 7.93
CA ARG A 51 3.24 -7.81 7.71
C ARG A 51 2.02 -6.92 7.44
N GLY A 52 1.09 -6.86 8.41
CA GLY A 52 -0.12 -6.05 8.28
C GLY A 52 -1.03 -6.45 7.12
N MET A 53 -0.88 -7.66 6.56
CA MET A 53 -1.48 -8.09 5.30
C MET A 53 -1.10 -7.17 4.13
N ASP A 54 0.10 -6.60 4.12
CA ASP A 54 0.60 -5.81 3.00
C ASP A 54 0.88 -6.72 1.78
N ILE A 55 1.09 -6.10 0.61
CA ILE A 55 1.32 -6.80 -0.66
C ILE A 55 2.75 -6.56 -1.11
N SER A 56 3.57 -7.62 -1.14
CA SER A 56 4.97 -7.51 -1.55
C SER A 56 5.10 -7.51 -3.07
N LEU A 57 5.07 -8.67 -3.70
CA LEU A 57 5.20 -8.79 -5.15
C LEU A 57 3.86 -8.53 -5.85
N ALA A 58 3.94 -7.93 -7.02
CA ALA A 58 2.85 -7.90 -7.98
C ALA A 58 3.41 -7.86 -9.40
N SER A 59 2.80 -8.64 -10.29
CA SER A 59 3.18 -8.71 -11.70
C SER A 59 1.95 -8.89 -12.58
N TYR A 60 2.08 -8.46 -13.83
CA TYR A 60 1.03 -8.67 -14.83
C TYR A 60 1.63 -9.24 -16.12
N LYS A 61 1.13 -10.41 -16.55
CA LYS A 61 1.65 -11.14 -17.73
C LYS A 61 3.17 -11.28 -17.74
N GLY A 62 3.76 -11.57 -16.57
CA GLY A 62 5.20 -11.74 -16.38
C GLY A 62 6.00 -10.44 -16.26
N LYS A 63 5.37 -9.26 -16.36
CA LYS A 63 6.03 -7.97 -16.12
C LYS A 63 5.87 -7.56 -14.66
N ASN A 64 6.97 -7.25 -14.01
CA ASN A 64 6.97 -6.72 -12.64
C ASN A 64 6.37 -5.33 -12.60
N LEU A 65 5.57 -5.03 -11.56
CA LEU A 65 4.95 -3.72 -11.34
C LEU A 65 5.61 -2.94 -10.22
N VAL A 66 6.32 -3.61 -9.32
CA VAL A 66 6.69 -3.08 -8.01
C VAL A 66 8.18 -2.83 -7.87
N TYR A 67 8.53 -1.91 -6.99
CA TYR A 67 9.88 -1.79 -6.47
C TYR A 67 10.04 -2.66 -5.23
N LEU A 68 11.12 -3.41 -5.16
CA LEU A 68 11.58 -4.07 -3.93
C LEU A 68 12.92 -3.49 -3.53
N THR A 69 13.06 -3.18 -2.24
CA THR A 69 14.34 -2.75 -1.68
C THR A 69 15.33 -3.91 -1.61
N CYS A 70 16.60 -3.62 -1.35
CA CYS A 70 17.62 -4.65 -1.12
C CYS A 70 17.31 -5.56 0.09
N ASN A 71 16.42 -5.13 1.01
CA ASN A 71 16.01 -5.93 2.17
C ASN A 71 15.12 -7.12 1.77
N GLY A 72 14.34 -6.99 0.68
CA GLY A 72 13.32 -7.96 0.31
C GLY A 72 12.26 -8.14 1.41
N GLU A 73 11.53 -9.24 1.34
CA GLU A 73 10.59 -9.63 2.39
C GLU A 73 11.35 -9.96 3.67
N THR A 74 11.02 -9.27 4.76
CA THR A 74 11.69 -9.39 6.04
C THR A 74 10.68 -9.67 7.15
N HIS A 75 10.94 -10.70 7.96
CA HIS A 75 10.07 -11.08 9.07
C HIS A 75 9.94 -9.95 10.10
N PRO A 76 8.74 -9.69 10.66
CA PRO A 76 8.49 -8.59 11.62
C PRO A 76 9.40 -8.57 12.84
N SER A 77 9.94 -9.73 13.25
CA SER A 77 10.86 -9.83 14.40
C SER A 77 12.17 -9.05 14.24
N TYR A 78 12.50 -8.64 13.03
CA TYR A 78 13.70 -7.82 12.76
C TYR A 78 13.41 -6.32 12.79
N PHE A 79 12.17 -5.92 13.08
CA PHE A 79 11.80 -4.51 13.15
C PHE A 79 12.56 -3.76 14.24
N GLU A 80 13.16 -2.65 13.86
CA GLU A 80 13.82 -1.70 14.75
C GLU A 80 12.92 -0.47 14.91
N PRO A 81 12.35 -0.23 16.10
CA PRO A 81 11.32 0.83 16.29
C PRO A 81 11.90 2.23 16.41
N GLU A 82 13.20 2.39 16.62
CA GLU A 82 13.81 3.68 16.92
C GLU A 82 14.34 4.41 15.67
N GLY A 83 14.17 5.73 15.68
CA GLY A 83 14.71 6.58 14.62
C GLY A 83 14.26 6.12 13.23
N ILE A 84 15.22 5.91 12.34
CA ILE A 84 15.00 5.43 10.96
C ILE A 84 15.15 3.91 10.83
N GLY A 85 15.13 3.15 11.93
CA GLY A 85 15.31 1.69 11.93
C GLY A 85 14.29 0.96 11.04
N TRP A 86 13.09 1.52 10.86
CA TRP A 86 12.08 1.03 9.93
C TRP A 86 12.62 0.74 8.52
N LEU A 87 13.56 1.56 8.02
CA LEU A 87 14.18 1.37 6.69
C LEU A 87 14.93 0.05 6.54
N ARG A 88 15.39 -0.57 7.64
CA ARG A 88 16.11 -1.86 7.62
C ARG A 88 15.20 -3.05 7.35
N THR A 89 13.88 -2.87 7.50
CA THR A 89 12.88 -3.90 7.25
C THR A 89 11.82 -3.46 6.23
N PHE A 90 11.99 -2.30 5.63
CA PHE A 90 11.13 -1.80 4.57
C PHE A 90 11.40 -2.57 3.27
N ALA A 91 10.46 -3.40 2.87
CA ALA A 91 10.54 -4.15 1.61
C ALA A 91 10.04 -3.36 0.40
N ALA A 92 9.35 -2.26 0.60
CA ALA A 92 8.51 -1.57 -0.38
C ALA A 92 7.37 -2.48 -0.87
N GLY A 93 7.47 -3.11 -2.03
CA GLY A 93 6.41 -3.94 -2.59
C GLY A 93 5.28 -3.12 -3.19
N LEU A 94 4.20 -3.78 -3.64
CA LEU A 94 3.03 -3.07 -4.16
C LEU A 94 2.39 -2.21 -3.08
N LEU A 95 2.37 -2.69 -1.83
CA LEU A 95 1.80 -1.96 -0.70
C LEU A 95 2.59 -2.23 0.56
N THR A 96 3.01 -1.15 1.23
CA THR A 96 3.39 -1.12 2.65
C THR A 96 2.49 -0.11 3.35
N THR A 97 1.74 -0.54 4.36
CA THR A 97 0.84 0.35 5.11
C THR A 97 1.59 1.04 6.25
N CYS A 98 1.58 2.37 6.29
CA CYS A 98 2.14 3.19 7.35
C CYS A 98 1.03 3.68 8.29
N GLY A 99 1.29 3.72 9.58
CA GLY A 99 0.30 4.06 10.61
C GLY A 99 0.32 3.03 11.74
N LEU A 100 -0.79 2.87 12.51
CA LEU A 100 -2.07 3.60 12.52
C LEU A 100 -2.04 4.80 13.47
N THR A 101 -1.25 4.72 14.56
CA THR A 101 -1.23 5.77 15.59
C THR A 101 -0.26 6.90 15.23
N TYR A 102 0.63 6.69 14.30
CA TYR A 102 1.54 7.68 13.75
C TYR A 102 2.14 7.23 12.42
N LEU A 103 2.61 8.20 11.63
CA LEU A 103 3.40 8.00 10.41
C LEU A 103 4.38 9.18 10.24
N GLY A 104 5.14 9.21 9.14
CA GLY A 104 6.08 10.27 8.83
C GLY A 104 7.40 10.13 9.57
N SER A 105 8.10 11.24 9.73
CA SER A 105 9.44 11.30 10.32
C SER A 105 9.46 10.95 11.81
N PRO A 106 10.59 10.41 12.33
CA PRO A 106 10.75 10.17 13.75
C PRO A 106 10.55 11.46 14.56
N CYS A 107 9.86 11.35 15.69
CA CYS A 107 9.59 12.49 16.57
C CYS A 107 9.37 12.05 18.02
N LYS A 108 9.27 13.06 18.89
CA LYS A 108 8.73 12.89 20.25
C LYS A 108 7.40 13.64 20.33
N ASP A 109 6.32 12.95 20.71
CA ASP A 109 4.98 13.53 20.86
C ASP A 109 4.34 13.05 22.16
N GLU A 110 3.88 13.97 23.01
CA GLU A 110 3.27 13.70 24.32
C GLU A 110 4.08 12.72 25.20
N GLY A 111 5.40 12.82 25.14
CA GLY A 111 6.32 11.98 25.92
C GLY A 111 6.66 10.63 25.27
N GLU A 112 6.00 10.25 24.18
CA GLU A 112 6.26 9.03 23.43
C GLU A 112 7.33 9.26 22.36
N GLN A 113 8.33 8.37 22.31
CA GLN A 113 9.34 8.38 21.24
C GLN A 113 8.82 7.55 20.06
N LEU A 114 8.69 8.16 18.90
CA LEU A 114 8.13 7.56 17.70
C LEU A 114 9.20 7.43 16.61
N GLY A 115 9.24 6.28 15.97
CA GLY A 115 10.14 6.02 14.84
C GLY A 115 9.55 6.47 13.51
N LEU A 116 10.18 6.05 12.42
CA LEU A 116 9.74 6.34 11.06
C LEU A 116 8.48 5.54 10.69
N HIS A 117 7.46 6.16 10.07
CA HIS A 117 6.30 5.57 9.38
C HIS A 117 5.38 4.64 10.21
N GLY A 118 5.56 4.55 11.52
CA GLY A 118 4.70 3.72 12.34
C GLY A 118 5.12 2.25 12.41
N ARG A 119 4.28 1.43 13.01
CA ARG A 119 4.56 0.02 13.30
C ARG A 119 3.66 -0.96 12.53
N PHE A 120 2.63 -0.45 11.86
CA PHE A 120 1.55 -1.27 11.33
C PHE A 120 2.05 -2.39 10.40
N SER A 121 2.94 -2.08 9.46
CA SER A 121 3.52 -3.05 8.51
C SER A 121 4.37 -4.15 9.17
N THR A 122 4.54 -4.11 10.49
CA THR A 122 5.30 -5.12 11.24
C THR A 122 4.45 -5.87 12.26
N ILE A 123 3.13 -5.69 12.21
CA ILE A 123 2.18 -6.38 13.10
C ILE A 123 1.56 -7.55 12.35
N PRO A 124 1.74 -8.80 12.81
CA PRO A 124 1.09 -9.95 12.21
C PRO A 124 -0.43 -9.89 12.35
N ALA A 125 -1.14 -10.23 11.28
CA ALA A 125 -2.58 -10.39 11.32
C ALA A 125 -2.97 -11.63 12.15
N CYS A 126 -3.94 -11.43 13.05
CA CYS A 126 -4.69 -12.51 13.69
C CYS A 126 -6.00 -12.76 12.93
N ARG A 127 -6.65 -13.90 13.19
CA ARG A 127 -7.90 -14.31 12.52
C ARG A 127 -7.79 -14.27 10.98
N PHE A 128 -6.58 -14.50 10.46
CA PHE A 128 -6.35 -14.55 9.03
C PHE A 128 -7.10 -15.75 8.41
N SER A 129 -7.89 -15.47 7.40
CA SER A 129 -8.76 -16.45 6.74
C SER A 129 -8.75 -16.26 5.23
N ASP A 130 -8.71 -17.37 4.50
CA ASP A 130 -9.02 -17.42 3.08
C ASP A 130 -10.52 -17.73 2.93
N LEU A 131 -11.26 -16.76 2.45
CA LEU A 131 -12.70 -16.80 2.22
C LEU A 131 -13.02 -16.92 0.72
N SER A 132 -12.03 -17.35 -0.08
CA SER A 132 -12.19 -17.49 -1.54
C SER A 132 -13.31 -18.45 -1.88
N GLY A 133 -14.13 -18.08 -2.85
CA GLY A 133 -15.28 -18.90 -3.22
C GLY A 133 -16.11 -18.33 -4.37
N TRP A 134 -17.11 -19.09 -4.80
CA TRP A 134 -18.03 -18.65 -5.82
C TRP A 134 -19.08 -17.69 -5.26
N GLU A 135 -19.17 -16.52 -5.86
CA GLU A 135 -20.24 -15.54 -5.67
C GLU A 135 -21.02 -15.43 -6.99
N GLY A 136 -22.11 -16.15 -7.10
CA GLY A 136 -22.83 -16.30 -8.36
C GLY A 136 -21.99 -17.01 -9.43
N ASP A 137 -21.75 -16.34 -10.55
CA ASP A 137 -20.92 -16.84 -11.66
C ASP A 137 -19.45 -16.46 -11.55
N ASN A 138 -19.08 -15.63 -10.57
CA ASN A 138 -17.72 -15.16 -10.37
C ASN A 138 -17.02 -15.91 -9.23
N TYR A 139 -15.77 -16.32 -9.42
CA TYR A 139 -14.95 -16.80 -8.34
C TYR A 139 -14.15 -15.66 -7.75
N GLN A 140 -14.32 -15.42 -6.46
CA GLN A 140 -13.62 -14.40 -5.70
C GLN A 140 -12.45 -15.02 -4.94
N TYR A 141 -11.26 -14.45 -5.09
CA TYR A 141 -10.15 -14.60 -4.14
C TYR A 141 -10.35 -13.56 -3.05
N LYS A 142 -10.46 -13.99 -1.80
CA LYS A 142 -10.80 -13.09 -0.68
C LYS A 142 -10.03 -13.49 0.57
N LEU A 143 -9.11 -12.63 0.99
CA LEU A 143 -8.33 -12.78 2.21
C LEU A 143 -8.79 -11.76 3.23
N LYS A 144 -9.05 -12.20 4.46
CA LYS A 144 -9.47 -11.33 5.57
C LYS A 144 -8.61 -11.58 6.80
N GLY A 145 -8.29 -10.52 7.54
CA GLY A 145 -7.54 -10.60 8.79
C GLY A 145 -7.73 -9.38 9.66
N THR A 146 -7.35 -9.52 10.92
CA THR A 146 -7.43 -8.46 11.93
C THR A 146 -6.01 -8.10 12.38
N ILE A 147 -5.67 -6.82 12.36
CA ILE A 147 -4.40 -6.28 12.83
C ILE A 147 -4.69 -5.33 14.00
N GLU A 148 -4.07 -5.56 15.14
CA GLU A 148 -4.29 -4.76 16.36
C GLU A 148 -3.00 -4.05 16.75
N GLU A 149 -2.98 -2.72 16.60
CA GLU A 149 -1.93 -1.88 17.13
C GLU A 149 -2.34 -1.34 18.50
N GLY A 150 -1.64 -1.77 19.54
CA GLY A 150 -1.95 -1.32 20.88
C GLY A 150 -0.92 -1.73 21.91
N TYR A 151 -0.91 -1.01 23.03
CA TYR A 151 -0.10 -1.37 24.19
C TYR A 151 -0.83 -0.99 25.49
N ILE A 152 -0.37 -1.59 26.60
CA ILE A 152 -0.95 -1.32 27.92
C ILE A 152 -0.80 0.17 28.26
N PHE A 153 -1.91 0.80 28.71
CA PHE A 153 -2.06 2.23 29.01
C PHE A 153 -2.00 3.19 27.82
N GLY A 154 -1.69 2.72 26.60
CA GLY A 154 -1.59 3.54 25.40
C GLY A 154 -2.78 3.42 24.45
N ASN A 155 -2.57 3.89 23.22
CA ASN A 155 -3.54 3.85 22.13
C ASN A 155 -3.88 2.41 21.75
N LYS A 156 -5.09 2.19 21.23
CA LYS A 156 -5.59 0.86 20.83
C LYS A 156 -6.44 0.98 19.57
N LEU A 157 -5.83 0.74 18.42
CA LEU A 157 -6.51 0.71 17.13
C LEU A 157 -6.52 -0.71 16.57
N ARG A 158 -7.65 -1.11 16.00
CA ARG A 158 -7.84 -2.37 15.30
C ARG A 158 -8.20 -2.07 13.86
N MET A 159 -7.51 -2.72 12.93
CA MET A 159 -7.89 -2.76 11.53
C MET A 159 -8.41 -4.15 11.17
N GLU A 160 -9.57 -4.20 10.54
CA GLU A 160 -10.05 -5.36 9.81
C GLU A 160 -9.81 -5.10 8.33
N ARG A 161 -8.87 -5.85 7.73
CA ARG A 161 -8.48 -5.74 6.33
C ARG A 161 -9.08 -6.88 5.52
N GLU A 162 -9.68 -6.53 4.39
CA GLU A 162 -10.07 -7.46 3.35
C GLU A 162 -9.32 -7.12 2.06
N ILE A 163 -8.65 -8.11 1.46
CA ILE A 163 -8.03 -8.01 0.14
C ILE A 163 -8.74 -9.00 -0.77
N SER A 164 -9.24 -8.51 -1.90
CA SER A 164 -9.99 -9.34 -2.84
C SER A 164 -9.62 -9.09 -4.29
N ALA A 165 -9.80 -10.13 -5.11
CA ALA A 165 -9.65 -10.09 -6.56
C ALA A 165 -10.61 -11.11 -7.20
N THR A 166 -11.13 -10.80 -8.40
CA THR A 166 -12.03 -11.70 -9.12
C THR A 166 -11.23 -12.53 -10.14
N CYS A 167 -11.51 -13.82 -10.22
CA CYS A 167 -10.93 -14.70 -11.24
C CYS A 167 -11.20 -14.15 -12.65
N GLY A 168 -10.13 -14.03 -13.45
CA GLY A 168 -10.20 -13.47 -14.81
C GLY A 168 -10.17 -11.93 -14.88
N GLN A 169 -10.06 -11.23 -13.75
CA GLN A 169 -9.94 -9.76 -13.71
C GLN A 169 -8.55 -9.31 -13.24
N ASN A 170 -8.21 -8.07 -13.59
CA ASN A 170 -6.91 -7.44 -13.28
C ASN A 170 -7.04 -6.38 -12.20
N ILE A 171 -7.88 -6.63 -11.19
CA ILE A 171 -8.22 -5.65 -10.16
C ILE A 171 -7.96 -6.25 -8.79
N ILE A 172 -7.22 -5.51 -7.95
CA ILE A 172 -7.03 -5.76 -6.53
C ILE A 172 -7.88 -4.76 -5.76
N ARG A 173 -8.72 -5.21 -4.82
CA ARG A 173 -9.50 -4.36 -3.93
C ARG A 173 -9.02 -4.55 -2.51
N ILE A 174 -8.86 -3.44 -1.81
CA ILE A 174 -8.48 -3.38 -0.40
C ILE A 174 -9.57 -2.61 0.32
N THR A 175 -10.16 -3.20 1.34
CA THR A 175 -11.12 -2.55 2.23
C THR A 175 -10.63 -2.69 3.66
N ASP A 176 -10.39 -1.55 4.31
CA ASP A 176 -9.90 -1.47 5.68
C ASP A 176 -10.92 -0.78 6.57
N SER A 177 -11.35 -1.44 7.63
CA SER A 177 -12.16 -0.84 8.69
C SER A 177 -11.30 -0.65 9.92
N VAL A 178 -11.07 0.59 10.35
CA VAL A 178 -10.26 0.92 11.53
C VAL A 178 -11.15 1.37 12.66
N THR A 179 -11.00 0.73 13.82
CA THR A 179 -11.79 1.01 15.02
C THR A 179 -10.88 1.34 16.20
N ASN A 180 -11.19 2.41 16.94
CA ASN A 180 -10.63 2.63 18.26
C ASN A 180 -11.33 1.72 19.28
N PHE A 181 -10.66 0.63 19.69
CA PHE A 181 -11.19 -0.29 20.72
C PHE A 181 -10.70 0.03 22.13
N GLY A 182 -10.00 1.16 22.28
CA GLY A 182 -9.57 1.69 23.57
C GLY A 182 -10.68 2.47 24.30
N SER A 183 -10.34 2.98 25.49
CA SER A 183 -11.24 3.79 26.34
C SER A 183 -10.95 5.29 26.26
N LYS A 184 -10.00 5.72 25.42
CA LYS A 184 -9.60 7.12 25.23
C LYS A 184 -9.54 7.45 23.75
N PRO A 185 -9.68 8.73 23.36
CA PRO A 185 -9.40 9.15 21.98
C PRO A 185 -8.00 8.73 21.55
N SER A 186 -7.85 8.24 20.34
CA SER A 186 -6.58 7.78 19.77
C SER A 186 -6.26 8.56 18.50
N PRO A 187 -5.02 9.01 18.30
CA PRO A 187 -4.56 9.45 16.99
C PRO A 187 -4.85 8.37 15.94
N TYR A 188 -5.26 8.80 14.75
CA TYR A 188 -5.48 7.91 13.62
C TYR A 188 -4.85 8.48 12.36
N THR A 189 -3.80 7.83 11.89
CA THR A 189 -3.14 8.16 10.64
C THR A 189 -2.99 6.91 9.80
N ILE A 190 -3.21 7.03 8.49
CA ILE A 190 -2.97 5.93 7.55
C ILE A 190 -2.41 6.46 6.25
N LEU A 191 -1.43 5.73 5.71
CA LEU A 191 -0.84 5.99 4.42
C LEU A 191 -0.58 4.64 3.74
N TYR A 192 -1.09 4.50 2.52
CA TYR A 192 -0.91 3.32 1.67
C TYR A 192 0.27 3.56 0.73
N HIS A 193 1.45 3.12 1.15
CA HIS A 193 2.72 3.32 0.44
C HIS A 193 2.82 2.34 -0.74
N ILE A 194 2.25 2.72 -1.89
CA ILE A 194 2.23 1.91 -3.12
C ILE A 194 3.48 2.24 -3.94
N ASN A 195 4.32 1.23 -4.24
CA ASN A 195 5.64 1.46 -4.79
C ASN A 195 5.81 0.81 -6.17
N PHE A 196 6.00 1.63 -7.19
CA PHE A 196 6.23 1.19 -8.56
C PHE A 196 7.71 1.19 -8.91
N GLY A 197 8.13 0.16 -9.64
CA GLY A 197 9.50 -0.04 -10.08
C GLY A 197 9.60 -0.51 -11.54
N TYR A 198 10.81 -0.84 -11.96
CA TYR A 198 11.08 -1.35 -13.28
C TYR A 198 10.39 -2.70 -13.53
N PRO A 199 9.81 -2.97 -14.74
CA PRO A 199 9.83 -2.14 -15.95
C PRO A 199 8.65 -1.15 -16.08
N LEU A 200 7.68 -1.14 -15.17
CA LEU A 200 6.57 -0.18 -15.21
C LEU A 200 7.10 1.27 -15.08
N LEU A 201 8.06 1.50 -14.18
CA LEU A 201 8.71 2.78 -14.01
C LEU A 201 10.01 2.84 -14.81
N THR A 202 10.06 3.78 -15.76
CA THR A 202 11.24 4.16 -16.57
C THR A 202 11.18 5.65 -16.89
N GLU A 203 12.13 6.19 -17.63
CA GLU A 203 12.07 7.57 -18.14
C GLU A 203 10.92 7.82 -19.12
N ASP A 204 10.34 6.75 -19.70
CA ASP A 204 9.21 6.80 -20.64
C ASP A 204 7.84 6.71 -19.92
N THR A 205 7.84 6.67 -18.59
CA THR A 205 6.60 6.56 -17.79
C THR A 205 5.90 7.91 -17.69
N GLU A 206 4.57 7.87 -17.80
CA GLU A 206 3.68 9.01 -17.57
C GLU A 206 2.94 8.83 -16.23
N LEU A 207 2.79 9.92 -15.49
CA LEU A 207 1.98 10.00 -14.28
C LEU A 207 0.78 10.89 -14.52
N LEU A 208 -0.42 10.31 -14.52
CA LEU A 208 -1.68 11.05 -14.55
C LEU A 208 -2.19 11.23 -13.12
N ILE A 209 -2.19 12.45 -12.65
CA ILE A 209 -2.68 12.85 -11.32
C ILE A 209 -3.28 14.26 -11.44
N GLU A 210 -4.43 14.49 -10.82
CA GLU A 210 -5.14 15.78 -10.84
C GLU A 210 -5.31 16.34 -9.42
N PRO A 211 -4.25 16.89 -8.81
CA PRO A 211 -4.36 17.55 -7.51
C PRO A 211 -5.03 18.93 -7.66
N SER A 212 -5.68 19.39 -6.59
CA SER A 212 -6.08 20.78 -6.42
C SER A 212 -4.92 21.67 -5.98
N ASP A 213 -3.95 21.10 -5.27
CA ASP A 213 -2.73 21.75 -4.80
C ASP A 213 -1.58 20.75 -4.76
N THR A 214 -0.36 21.24 -5.00
CA THR A 214 0.87 20.44 -4.90
C THR A 214 1.96 21.27 -4.25
N GLN A 215 2.56 20.70 -3.19
CA GLN A 215 3.64 21.35 -2.44
C GLN A 215 4.86 20.42 -2.32
N PRO A 216 6.09 20.96 -2.39
CA PRO A 216 7.28 20.18 -2.07
C PRO A 216 7.35 19.95 -0.55
N ARG A 217 7.76 18.75 -0.11
CA ARG A 217 7.94 18.45 1.31
C ARG A 217 9.05 19.31 1.96
N ASP A 218 10.13 19.50 1.21
CA ASP A 218 11.37 20.11 1.71
C ASP A 218 12.18 20.78 0.59
N ALA A 219 13.34 21.33 0.94
CA ALA A 219 14.21 22.04 0.01
C ALA A 219 14.74 21.15 -1.14
N ASP A 220 14.91 19.85 -0.92
CA ASP A 220 15.36 18.91 -1.97
C ASP A 220 14.26 18.65 -3.01
N ALA A 221 12.99 18.80 -2.65
CA ALA A 221 11.86 18.66 -3.57
C ALA A 221 11.52 19.94 -4.35
N VAL A 222 11.89 21.14 -3.84
CA VAL A 222 11.56 22.43 -4.49
C VAL A 222 11.97 22.48 -5.97
N PRO A 223 13.18 22.06 -6.38
CA PRO A 223 13.56 22.11 -7.79
C PRO A 223 12.73 21.22 -8.70
N GLY A 224 12.13 20.15 -8.15
CA GLY A 224 11.34 19.17 -8.91
C GLY A 224 9.86 19.50 -9.03
N ILE A 225 9.36 20.59 -8.42
CA ILE A 225 7.90 20.87 -8.34
C ILE A 225 7.22 21.02 -9.70
N SER A 226 7.89 21.55 -10.71
CA SER A 226 7.36 21.64 -12.06
C SER A 226 7.47 20.34 -12.86
N GLU A 227 8.27 19.39 -12.36
CA GLU A 227 8.65 18.15 -13.04
C GLU A 227 8.23 16.89 -12.26
N PHE A 228 7.33 17.01 -11.28
CA PHE A 228 6.94 15.88 -10.43
C PHE A 228 6.30 14.72 -11.22
N ARG A 229 5.69 15.01 -12.40
CA ARG A 229 5.09 14.00 -13.29
C ARG A 229 6.10 13.34 -14.24
N LYS A 230 7.34 13.86 -14.36
CA LYS A 230 8.35 13.38 -15.30
C LYS A 230 9.37 12.53 -14.59
N PHE A 231 9.87 11.53 -15.28
CA PHE A 231 10.91 10.63 -14.80
C PHE A 231 12.16 10.76 -15.68
N ILE A 232 13.33 10.48 -15.12
CA ILE A 232 14.62 10.53 -15.79
C ILE A 232 15.32 9.18 -15.63
N LYS A 233 16.30 8.88 -16.48
CA LYS A 233 17.15 7.67 -16.30
C LYS A 233 17.77 7.64 -14.91
N PRO A 234 18.03 6.44 -14.35
CA PRO A 234 18.71 6.31 -13.07
C PRO A 234 19.97 7.13 -12.97
N GLN A 235 20.11 7.91 -11.90
CA GLN A 235 21.26 8.79 -11.65
C GLN A 235 22.20 8.19 -10.61
N PRO A 236 23.53 8.31 -10.78
CA PRO A 236 24.50 7.83 -9.78
C PRO A 236 24.33 8.51 -8.40
N VAL A 237 23.88 9.77 -8.41
CA VAL A 237 23.57 10.55 -7.20
C VAL A 237 22.23 11.24 -7.42
N TYR A 238 21.25 10.93 -6.57
CA TYR A 238 19.93 11.55 -6.58
C TYR A 238 19.46 11.71 -5.14
N ARG A 239 18.92 12.88 -4.81
CA ARG A 239 18.22 13.10 -3.53
C ARG A 239 16.76 12.86 -3.74
N GLU A 240 16.13 12.08 -2.87
CA GLU A 240 14.69 11.84 -2.92
C GLU A 240 13.91 13.15 -2.95
N GLN A 241 12.84 13.16 -3.72
CA GLN A 241 11.88 14.25 -3.75
C GLN A 241 10.52 13.76 -3.32
N VAL A 242 9.91 14.46 -2.38
CA VAL A 242 8.56 14.14 -1.94
C VAL A 242 7.65 15.33 -2.20
N PHE A 243 6.50 15.06 -2.82
CA PHE A 243 5.49 16.05 -3.13
C PHE A 243 4.19 15.72 -2.41
N TYR A 244 3.61 16.71 -1.79
CA TYR A 244 2.31 16.62 -1.13
C TYR A 244 1.22 17.12 -2.06
N HIS A 245 0.29 16.24 -2.42
CA HIS A 245 -0.84 16.56 -3.27
C HIS A 245 -2.13 16.56 -2.45
N THR A 246 -2.87 17.66 -2.48
CA THR A 246 -4.29 17.66 -2.09
C THR A 246 -5.10 17.24 -3.30
N MET A 247 -5.83 16.14 -3.20
CA MET A 247 -6.50 15.57 -4.35
C MET A 247 -7.84 16.25 -4.67
N LYS A 248 -8.18 16.27 -5.95
CA LYS A 248 -9.52 16.58 -6.43
C LYS A 248 -10.34 15.29 -6.53
N GLY A 249 -11.57 15.31 -6.05
CA GLY A 249 -12.55 14.26 -6.30
C GLY A 249 -13.65 14.72 -7.23
N ASP A 250 -14.36 13.77 -7.80
CA ASP A 250 -15.63 14.01 -8.47
C ASP A 250 -16.76 14.39 -7.47
N GLN A 251 -17.99 14.46 -7.92
CA GLN A 251 -19.16 14.78 -7.07
C GLN A 251 -19.39 13.74 -5.94
N ASN A 252 -18.90 12.50 -6.12
CA ASN A 252 -18.97 11.44 -5.12
C ASN A 252 -17.73 11.43 -4.20
N GLY A 253 -16.70 12.21 -4.55
CA GLY A 253 -15.41 12.23 -3.90
C GLY A 253 -14.42 11.22 -4.46
N ASP A 254 -14.73 10.53 -5.55
CA ASP A 254 -13.85 9.55 -6.17
C ASP A 254 -12.74 10.23 -6.98
N THR A 255 -11.54 9.70 -6.88
CA THR A 255 -10.36 10.18 -7.56
C THR A 255 -9.44 9.02 -7.94
N SER A 256 -8.48 9.29 -8.81
CA SER A 256 -7.50 8.28 -9.19
C SER A 256 -6.14 8.87 -9.55
N VAL A 257 -5.12 8.02 -9.44
CA VAL A 257 -3.78 8.26 -9.97
C VAL A 257 -3.44 7.10 -10.91
N THR A 258 -2.91 7.40 -12.10
CA THR A 258 -2.55 6.37 -13.08
C THR A 258 -1.08 6.51 -13.47
N VAL A 259 -0.36 5.40 -13.39
CA VAL A 259 1.03 5.24 -13.87
C VAL A 259 0.97 4.48 -15.19
N ILE A 260 1.49 5.05 -16.26
CA ILE A 260 1.39 4.53 -17.62
C ILE A 260 2.79 4.35 -18.20
N ASN A 261 3.08 3.19 -18.77
CA ASN A 261 4.24 2.98 -19.60
C ASN A 261 3.80 2.44 -20.96
N TRP A 262 3.73 3.35 -21.95
CA TRP A 262 3.32 3.01 -23.32
C TRP A 262 4.25 2.02 -24.01
N LYS A 263 5.54 2.13 -23.74
CA LYS A 263 6.55 1.24 -24.32
C LYS A 263 6.40 -0.20 -23.81
N GLU A 264 6.09 -0.35 -22.54
CA GLU A 264 5.78 -1.63 -21.93
C GLU A 264 4.33 -2.09 -22.19
N GLY A 265 3.46 -1.20 -22.70
CA GLY A 265 2.08 -1.50 -22.99
C GLY A 265 1.26 -1.81 -21.75
N ILE A 266 1.52 -1.11 -20.64
CA ILE A 266 0.87 -1.37 -19.35
C ILE A 266 0.55 -0.09 -18.60
N SER A 267 -0.59 -0.07 -17.91
CA SER A 267 -0.93 0.98 -16.96
C SER A 267 -1.42 0.39 -15.64
N VAL A 268 -1.21 1.14 -14.55
CA VAL A 268 -1.75 0.83 -13.22
C VAL A 268 -2.49 2.05 -12.71
N LYS A 269 -3.77 1.88 -12.43
CA LYS A 269 -4.66 2.91 -11.91
C LYS A 269 -5.00 2.61 -10.46
N ILE A 270 -4.77 3.57 -9.57
CA ILE A 270 -5.17 3.54 -8.17
C ILE A 270 -6.39 4.43 -8.01
N THR A 271 -7.51 3.86 -7.56
CA THR A 271 -8.76 4.62 -7.29
C THR A 271 -9.04 4.60 -5.80
N PHE A 272 -9.42 5.75 -5.25
CA PHE A 272 -9.78 5.95 -3.84
C PHE A 272 -10.74 7.13 -3.70
N ASN A 273 -11.25 7.35 -2.46
CA ASN A 273 -12.19 8.45 -2.22
C ASN A 273 -11.55 9.51 -1.32
N ILE A 274 -11.60 10.79 -1.73
CA ILE A 274 -10.99 11.93 -1.01
C ILE A 274 -11.65 12.21 0.35
N ARG A 275 -12.87 11.74 0.59
CA ARG A 275 -13.51 11.86 1.91
C ARG A 275 -12.85 10.95 2.94
N GLN A 276 -12.16 9.90 2.48
CA GLN A 276 -11.39 8.94 3.28
C GLN A 276 -9.90 9.29 3.28
N LEU A 277 -9.36 9.55 2.10
CA LEU A 277 -7.95 9.76 1.82
C LEU A 277 -7.75 11.03 0.96
N PRO A 278 -7.78 12.22 1.55
CA PRO A 278 -7.75 13.49 0.80
C PRO A 278 -6.39 13.81 0.16
N TYR A 279 -5.33 13.09 0.55
CA TYR A 279 -3.98 13.39 0.13
C TYR A 279 -3.34 12.24 -0.63
N VAL A 280 -2.38 12.59 -1.50
CA VAL A 280 -1.38 11.67 -2.03
C VAL A 280 -0.01 12.26 -1.69
N ASN A 281 0.82 11.48 -0.99
CA ASN A 281 2.23 11.78 -0.87
C ASN A 281 2.94 11.05 -2.02
N GLN A 282 3.64 11.79 -2.87
CA GLN A 282 4.41 11.21 -3.97
C GLN A 282 5.87 11.15 -3.58
N TRP A 283 6.41 9.95 -3.47
CA TRP A 283 7.84 9.71 -3.29
C TRP A 283 8.49 9.42 -4.63
N LYS A 284 9.46 10.24 -5.01
CA LYS A 284 10.20 10.13 -6.26
C LYS A 284 11.68 9.97 -5.96
N MET A 285 12.21 8.77 -6.23
CA MET A 285 13.63 8.46 -6.06
C MET A 285 14.16 7.86 -7.37
N MET A 286 15.03 8.62 -8.05
CA MET A 286 15.60 8.27 -9.36
C MET A 286 17.08 7.88 -9.25
N GLY A 287 17.49 7.31 -8.13
CA GLY A 287 18.85 6.83 -7.88
C GLY A 287 19.13 5.48 -8.55
N SER A 288 20.40 5.23 -8.90
CA SER A 288 20.83 3.92 -9.40
C SER A 288 20.73 2.86 -8.30
N GLY A 289 19.92 1.80 -8.54
CA GLY A 289 19.61 0.76 -7.55
C GLY A 289 18.45 1.09 -6.61
N GLU A 290 18.06 2.36 -6.53
CA GLU A 290 16.94 2.86 -5.72
C GLU A 290 15.99 3.66 -6.60
N TYR A 291 15.50 3.04 -7.68
CA TYR A 291 14.69 3.68 -8.71
C TYR A 291 13.22 3.35 -8.49
N VAL A 292 12.49 4.27 -7.87
CA VAL A 292 11.12 4.02 -7.37
C VAL A 292 10.23 5.26 -7.45
N LEU A 293 8.94 5.00 -7.69
CA LEU A 293 7.85 5.95 -7.54
C LEU A 293 6.89 5.43 -6.47
N GLY A 294 6.80 6.12 -5.34
CA GLY A 294 5.73 5.93 -4.35
C GLY A 294 4.52 6.80 -4.70
N ILE A 295 3.35 6.20 -4.76
CA ILE A 295 2.06 6.89 -4.83
C ILE A 295 1.28 6.48 -3.59
N GLU A 296 1.07 7.42 -2.69
CA GLU A 296 0.71 7.12 -1.32
C GLU A 296 -0.58 7.83 -0.89
N PRO A 297 -1.78 7.28 -1.23
CA PRO A 297 -3.04 7.79 -0.70
C PRO A 297 -3.03 7.75 0.84
N SER A 298 -3.47 8.84 1.47
CA SER A 298 -3.41 8.98 2.92
C SER A 298 -4.47 9.92 3.49
N ASN A 299 -4.78 9.74 4.76
CA ASN A 299 -5.70 10.64 5.48
C ASN A 299 -5.02 11.89 6.06
N VAL A 300 -3.68 11.93 6.04
CA VAL A 300 -2.86 13.09 6.45
C VAL A 300 -1.67 13.25 5.50
N LEU A 301 -1.07 14.44 5.47
CA LEU A 301 0.25 14.62 4.84
C LEU A 301 1.31 13.84 5.63
N CYS A 302 2.33 13.32 4.94
CA CYS A 302 3.40 12.52 5.54
C CYS A 302 4.33 13.39 6.40
N LYS A 303 3.77 13.94 7.49
CA LYS A 303 4.43 14.73 8.52
C LYS A 303 4.51 13.93 9.83
N SER A 304 5.44 14.26 10.69
CA SER A 304 5.53 13.66 12.02
C SER A 304 4.32 13.99 12.88
N ARG A 305 3.95 13.09 13.82
CA ARG A 305 2.73 13.22 14.63
C ARG A 305 2.68 14.50 15.46
N ASN A 306 3.81 14.95 16.01
CA ASN A 306 3.88 16.21 16.74
C ASN A 306 3.54 17.41 15.84
N VAL A 307 4.04 17.44 14.60
CA VAL A 307 3.75 18.51 13.63
C VAL A 307 2.27 18.49 13.25
N LEU A 308 1.70 17.32 12.95
CA LEU A 308 0.27 17.19 12.68
C LEU A 308 -0.59 17.70 13.85
N ARG A 309 -0.15 17.45 15.08
CA ARG A 309 -0.82 17.96 16.30
C ARG A 309 -0.71 19.47 16.41
N GLU A 310 0.47 20.03 16.24
CA GLU A 310 0.71 21.48 16.29
C GLU A 310 -0.07 22.24 15.21
N GLU A 311 -0.22 21.64 14.03
CA GLU A 311 -1.02 22.19 12.92
C GLU A 311 -2.53 21.94 13.08
N ASN A 312 -2.99 21.27 14.14
CA ASN A 312 -4.39 20.84 14.35
C ASN A 312 -4.93 19.98 13.18
N SER A 313 -4.06 19.24 12.51
CA SER A 313 -4.38 18.36 11.38
C SER A 313 -4.30 16.87 11.71
N LEU A 314 -4.06 16.51 12.98
CA LEU A 314 -4.01 15.13 13.45
C LEU A 314 -5.42 14.58 13.70
N PRO A 315 -5.94 13.64 12.90
CA PRO A 315 -7.24 13.03 13.14
C PRO A 315 -7.26 12.20 14.43
N MET A 316 -8.39 12.19 15.11
CA MET A 316 -8.59 11.44 16.34
C MET A 316 -9.84 10.57 16.20
N LEU A 317 -9.76 9.28 16.54
CA LEU A 317 -10.92 8.40 16.68
C LEU A 317 -11.34 8.33 18.14
N GLN A 318 -12.63 8.59 18.40
CA GLN A 318 -13.20 8.44 19.73
C GLN A 318 -13.33 6.95 20.11
N PRO A 319 -13.44 6.60 21.40
CA PRO A 319 -13.70 5.24 21.84
C PRO A 319 -14.92 4.63 21.12
N GLY A 320 -14.74 3.47 20.48
CA GLY A 320 -15.77 2.79 19.70
C GLY A 320 -16.01 3.35 18.29
N GLU A 321 -15.42 4.48 17.95
CA GLU A 321 -15.52 5.05 16.60
C GLU A 321 -14.77 4.23 15.58
N SER A 322 -15.36 4.12 14.37
CA SER A 322 -14.78 3.40 13.24
C SER A 322 -14.79 4.25 11.98
N THR A 323 -13.81 4.00 11.11
CA THR A 323 -13.73 4.57 9.77
C THR A 323 -13.40 3.48 8.75
N ILE A 324 -13.73 3.72 7.48
CA ILE A 324 -13.48 2.76 6.39
C ILE A 324 -12.66 3.46 5.33
N ASN A 325 -11.65 2.75 4.79
CA ASN A 325 -10.89 3.17 3.61
C ASN A 325 -11.01 2.10 2.53
N ASN A 326 -11.16 2.55 1.29
CA ASN A 326 -11.21 1.67 0.13
C ASN A 326 -10.17 2.10 -0.90
N ILE A 327 -9.42 1.12 -1.42
CA ILE A 327 -8.47 1.30 -2.52
C ILE A 327 -8.75 0.21 -3.55
N GLU A 328 -8.79 0.62 -4.81
CA GLU A 328 -8.81 -0.28 -5.95
C GLU A 328 -7.56 -0.03 -6.81
N ILE A 329 -6.86 -1.11 -7.15
CA ILE A 329 -5.69 -1.09 -8.03
C ILE A 329 -6.04 -1.92 -9.26
N GLU A 330 -6.19 -1.24 -10.39
CA GLU A 330 -6.54 -1.83 -11.68
C GLU A 330 -5.34 -1.81 -12.63
N ILE A 331 -5.09 -2.92 -13.31
CA ILE A 331 -3.99 -3.06 -14.26
C ILE A 331 -4.56 -3.26 -15.66
N ASP A 332 -4.20 -2.39 -16.61
CA ASP A 332 -4.65 -2.46 -17.99
C ASP A 332 -3.50 -2.68 -18.97
N VAL A 333 -3.83 -3.32 -20.08
CA VAL A 333 -2.98 -3.44 -21.27
C VAL A 333 -3.33 -2.32 -22.24
N LEU A 334 -2.32 -1.59 -22.62
CA LEU A 334 -2.45 -0.56 -23.64
C LEU A 334 -2.26 -1.18 -25.04
N HIS A 335 -3.09 -0.82 -25.98
CA HIS A 335 -3.11 -1.33 -27.37
C HIS A 335 -2.63 -0.28 -28.35
#